data_eee716deebaf3622fd97fcc7cd68c87d
#
_entry.id   eee716deebaf3622fd97fcc7cd68c87d
#
_cell.length_a   1.000
_cell.length_b   1.000
_cell.length_c   1.000
_cell.angle_alpha   90.00
_cell.angle_beta   90.00
_cell.angle_gamma   90.00
#
_symmetry.space_group_name_H-M   'P 1'
#
loop_
_entity.id
_entity.type
_entity.pdbx_description
1 polymer ?
#
loop_
_entity_poly.entity_id
_entity_poly.type
_entity_poly.pdbx_seq_one_letter_code
_entity_poly.pdbx_strand_id
1 'polypeptide(L)'
;MVNYGFVIDNRKCIGCHACTVACKSEHDVPIGVNRTHVKYIEKGTYPDVTREFSVHRCNHCEDAPCTTICPTTALFTRDDGIVDFDDDRCIGCRSCMQACPYDALYIDPNKGTAAKCNYCAHRIEHSYEPACVIVCPTEAIISGDLEDPNSKIAMLVASHDTTVRKPESGATPNVFYIETSEEMLDPSATEFTGGGMWTEQEFGVGHFAKYAETRAAEADTHSMIVQLALEKKAKAAAPRDQAIIRDVAAKLAVQSPKAKRVYDQPSKGVLWGYEVSAYI
;
A
#
# COMPACT_ATOMS: atom_id res chain seq x y z
N MET A 1 21.99 -19.72 10.89
CA MET A 1 20.65 -19.96 10.27
C MET A 1 20.36 -18.69 9.52
N VAL A 2 19.84 -18.76 8.30
CA VAL A 2 19.55 -17.52 7.54
C VAL A 2 18.42 -16.78 8.23
N ASN A 3 18.55 -15.44 8.35
CA ASN A 3 17.49 -14.58 8.90
C ASN A 3 17.39 -13.30 8.07
N TYR A 4 16.41 -13.26 7.20
CA TYR A 4 16.25 -12.14 6.28
C TYR A 4 15.62 -10.91 6.94
N GLY A 5 16.25 -9.76 6.74
CA GLY A 5 15.76 -8.46 7.21
C GLY A 5 15.93 -7.33 6.18
N PHE A 6 15.45 -6.16 6.54
CA PHE A 6 15.64 -4.94 5.75
C PHE A 6 16.35 -3.87 6.57
N VAL A 7 17.19 -3.09 5.90
CA VAL A 7 17.64 -1.78 6.40
C VAL A 7 17.08 -0.70 5.48
N ILE A 8 16.54 0.34 6.08
CA ILE A 8 16.02 1.54 5.39
C ILE A 8 16.90 2.72 5.78
N ASP A 9 17.69 3.21 4.84
CA ASP A 9 18.54 4.39 5.02
C ASP A 9 17.72 5.65 4.68
N ASN A 10 17.18 6.31 5.71
CA ASN A 10 16.33 7.48 5.53
C ASN A 10 17.06 8.69 4.95
N ARG A 11 18.41 8.75 5.07
CA ARG A 11 19.23 9.79 4.44
C ARG A 11 19.14 9.78 2.93
N LYS A 12 18.86 8.59 2.37
CA LYS A 12 18.82 8.34 0.92
C LYS A 12 17.39 8.29 0.36
N CYS A 13 16.39 8.08 1.22
CA CYS A 13 15.01 7.98 0.77
C CYS A 13 14.51 9.35 0.25
N ILE A 14 14.03 9.38 -0.99
CA ILE A 14 13.49 10.59 -1.64
C ILE A 14 11.97 10.56 -1.78
N GLY A 15 11.29 9.57 -1.19
CA GLY A 15 9.83 9.48 -1.22
C GLY A 15 9.22 9.20 -2.61
N CYS A 16 9.96 8.62 -3.55
CA CYS A 16 9.53 8.47 -4.95
C CYS A 16 8.45 7.40 -5.18
N HIS A 17 8.08 6.60 -4.19
CA HIS A 17 7.12 5.47 -4.26
C HIS A 17 7.47 4.35 -5.24
N ALA A 18 8.64 4.31 -5.85
CA ALA A 18 9.04 3.23 -6.75
C ALA A 18 8.90 1.85 -6.09
N CYS A 19 9.27 1.73 -4.80
CA CYS A 19 9.10 0.51 -4.01
C CYS A 19 7.63 0.08 -3.87
N THR A 20 6.70 1.02 -3.73
CA THR A 20 5.26 0.75 -3.65
C THR A 20 4.73 0.23 -4.98
N VAL A 21 5.08 0.89 -6.08
CA VAL A 21 4.63 0.52 -7.43
C VAL A 21 5.19 -0.84 -7.83
N ALA A 22 6.49 -1.07 -7.64
CA ALA A 22 7.11 -2.34 -7.94
C ALA A 22 6.49 -3.50 -7.14
N CYS A 23 6.22 -3.29 -5.85
CA CYS A 23 5.56 -4.29 -5.02
C CYS A 23 4.14 -4.60 -5.52
N LYS A 24 3.40 -3.58 -5.98
CA LYS A 24 2.08 -3.78 -6.59
C LYS A 24 2.15 -4.61 -7.88
N SER A 25 3.08 -4.28 -8.75
CA SER A 25 3.28 -4.98 -10.02
C SER A 25 3.75 -6.42 -9.82
N GLU A 26 4.69 -6.64 -8.89
CA GLU A 26 5.28 -7.96 -8.62
C GLU A 26 4.26 -8.96 -8.03
N HIS A 27 3.32 -8.46 -7.24
CA HIS A 27 2.41 -9.30 -6.45
C HIS A 27 0.93 -9.13 -6.82
N ASP A 28 0.63 -8.46 -7.93
CA ASP A 28 -0.74 -8.16 -8.38
C ASP A 28 -1.60 -7.58 -7.24
N VAL A 29 -1.00 -6.67 -6.44
CA VAL A 29 -1.68 -6.10 -5.27
C VAL A 29 -2.82 -5.20 -5.73
N PRO A 30 -4.08 -5.44 -5.32
CA PRO A 30 -5.24 -4.69 -5.75
C PRO A 30 -5.12 -3.18 -5.47
N ILE A 31 -5.88 -2.39 -6.23
CA ILE A 31 -6.02 -0.94 -5.99
C ILE A 31 -6.68 -0.73 -4.62
N GLY A 32 -6.22 0.28 -3.88
CA GLY A 32 -6.73 0.62 -2.55
C GLY A 32 -5.97 0.00 -1.38
N VAL A 33 -5.15 -1.04 -1.62
CA VAL A 33 -4.34 -1.69 -0.58
C VAL A 33 -2.86 -1.74 -0.99
N ASN A 34 -1.95 -1.80 -0.01
CA ASN A 34 -0.52 -1.79 -0.26
C ASN A 34 0.21 -2.76 0.68
N ARG A 35 1.23 -3.47 0.16
CA ARG A 35 2.17 -4.27 0.98
C ARG A 35 3.32 -3.45 1.53
N THR A 36 3.70 -2.40 0.81
CA THR A 36 4.67 -1.40 1.24
C THR A 36 4.21 -0.02 0.77
N HIS A 37 4.45 1.00 1.58
CA HIS A 37 4.08 2.37 1.27
C HIS A 37 5.06 3.35 1.92
N VAL A 38 5.08 4.58 1.44
CA VAL A 38 5.92 5.66 1.97
C VAL A 38 5.01 6.76 2.48
N LYS A 39 5.19 7.17 3.73
CA LYS A 39 4.52 8.33 4.31
C LYS A 39 5.42 9.55 4.21
N TYR A 40 4.83 10.70 3.96
CA TYR A 40 5.47 12.01 4.03
C TYR A 40 5.17 12.64 5.38
N ILE A 41 6.20 13.13 6.04
CA ILE A 41 6.10 13.81 7.33
C ILE A 41 6.68 15.19 7.11
N GLU A 42 5.84 16.21 7.22
CA GLU A 42 6.23 17.60 7.11
C GLU A 42 6.29 18.20 8.51
N LYS A 43 7.39 18.89 8.80
CA LYS A 43 7.66 19.54 10.10
C LYS A 43 7.98 21.00 9.89
N GLY A 44 7.57 21.83 10.86
CA GLY A 44 7.84 23.25 10.86
C GLY A 44 6.76 24.09 10.17
N THR A 45 6.99 25.38 10.10
CA THR A 45 6.14 26.38 9.44
C THR A 45 6.93 27.13 8.40
N TYR A 46 6.27 27.48 7.28
CA TYR A 46 6.94 28.23 6.23
C TYR A 46 7.57 29.54 6.79
N PRO A 47 8.85 29.87 6.46
CA PRO A 47 9.69 29.22 5.45
C PRO A 47 10.52 28.02 5.96
N ASP A 48 10.55 27.74 7.25
CA ASP A 48 11.39 26.71 7.87
C ASP A 48 10.64 25.36 7.93
N VAL A 49 10.46 24.73 6.75
CA VAL A 49 9.77 23.44 6.61
C VAL A 49 10.75 22.35 6.20
N THR A 50 10.72 21.23 6.88
CA THR A 50 11.43 20.01 6.50
C THR A 50 10.45 18.90 6.15
N ARG A 51 10.82 18.06 5.17
CA ARG A 51 10.03 16.89 4.77
C ARG A 51 10.88 15.64 4.93
N GLU A 52 10.35 14.68 5.64
CA GLU A 52 10.94 13.37 5.87
C GLU A 52 10.08 12.27 5.23
N PHE A 53 10.67 11.10 4.97
CA PHE A 53 10.00 9.98 4.32
C PHE A 53 10.10 8.74 5.17
N SER A 54 8.96 8.13 5.53
CA SER A 54 8.89 6.92 6.33
C SER A 54 8.38 5.76 5.48
N VAL A 55 9.24 4.76 5.26
CA VAL A 55 8.90 3.56 4.49
C VAL A 55 8.29 2.51 5.42
N HIS A 56 7.07 2.12 5.16
CA HIS A 56 6.31 1.15 5.96
C HIS A 56 6.09 -0.15 5.21
N ARG A 57 6.25 -1.27 5.92
CA ARG A 57 6.01 -2.63 5.42
C ARG A 57 5.88 -3.61 6.57
N CYS A 58 5.65 -4.89 6.27
CA CYS A 58 5.81 -5.95 7.26
C CYS A 58 7.26 -5.98 7.76
N ASN A 59 7.42 -6.10 9.08
CA ASN A 59 8.73 -6.09 9.72
C ASN A 59 9.34 -7.49 9.87
N HIS A 60 8.69 -8.54 9.38
CA HIS A 60 9.16 -9.93 9.46
C HIS A 60 9.73 -10.26 10.85
N CYS A 61 8.87 -9.99 11.85
CA CYS A 61 9.24 -10.10 13.26
C CYS A 61 9.69 -11.51 13.62
N GLU A 62 10.69 -11.64 14.48
CA GLU A 62 11.11 -12.91 15.04
C GLU A 62 10.01 -13.51 15.93
N ASP A 63 9.46 -12.68 16.84
CA ASP A 63 8.30 -13.00 17.67
C ASP A 63 7.02 -12.44 17.04
N ALA A 64 6.62 -12.97 15.90
CA ALA A 64 5.52 -12.43 15.11
C ALA A 64 4.14 -12.66 15.75
N PRO A 65 3.46 -11.65 16.32
CA PRO A 65 2.17 -11.85 16.97
C PRO A 65 1.06 -12.25 16.00
N CYS A 66 1.20 -11.91 14.72
CA CYS A 66 0.24 -12.27 13.69
C CYS A 66 0.23 -13.77 13.37
N THR A 67 1.35 -14.47 13.54
CA THR A 67 1.42 -15.94 13.36
C THR A 67 0.82 -16.66 14.57
N THR A 68 1.12 -16.16 15.76
CA THR A 68 0.64 -16.74 17.03
C THR A 68 -0.88 -16.69 17.16
N ILE A 69 -1.50 -15.58 16.72
CA ILE A 69 -2.97 -15.40 16.84
C ILE A 69 -3.75 -16.10 15.72
N CYS A 70 -3.09 -16.57 14.65
CA CYS A 70 -3.78 -17.12 13.51
C CYS A 70 -4.41 -18.50 13.81
N PRO A 71 -5.76 -18.64 13.84
CA PRO A 71 -6.40 -19.90 14.24
C PRO A 71 -6.21 -21.03 13.24
N THR A 72 -5.93 -20.69 11.97
CA THR A 72 -5.76 -21.67 10.88
C THR A 72 -4.28 -21.87 10.53
N THR A 73 -3.36 -21.22 11.25
CA THR A 73 -1.93 -21.21 10.90
C THR A 73 -1.65 -20.80 9.43
N ALA A 74 -2.55 -19.97 8.87
CA ALA A 74 -2.35 -19.42 7.54
C ALA A 74 -1.18 -18.42 7.49
N LEU A 75 -0.87 -17.78 8.63
CA LEU A 75 0.36 -16.99 8.81
C LEU A 75 1.37 -17.85 9.57
N PHE A 76 2.59 -17.90 9.07
CA PHE A 76 3.66 -18.72 9.63
C PHE A 76 5.02 -18.09 9.39
N THR A 77 6.00 -18.46 10.19
CA THR A 77 7.41 -18.06 10.01
C THR A 77 8.15 -19.20 9.32
N ARG A 78 8.87 -18.89 8.27
CA ARG A 78 9.74 -19.80 7.53
C ARG A 78 11.07 -20.00 8.26
N ASP A 79 11.82 -21.04 7.91
CA ASP A 79 13.15 -21.34 8.48
C ASP A 79 14.19 -20.23 8.18
N ASP A 80 13.93 -19.38 7.20
CA ASP A 80 14.75 -18.25 6.78
C ASP A 80 14.37 -16.91 7.46
N GLY A 81 13.50 -16.95 8.48
CA GLY A 81 13.02 -15.77 9.22
C GLY A 81 11.90 -15.00 8.52
N ILE A 82 11.55 -15.34 7.29
CA ILE A 82 10.48 -14.67 6.57
C ILE A 82 9.13 -15.09 7.17
N VAL A 83 8.35 -14.09 7.61
CA VAL A 83 6.95 -14.33 7.98
C VAL A 83 6.13 -14.35 6.69
N ASP A 84 5.56 -15.49 6.35
CA ASP A 84 4.79 -15.71 5.11
C ASP A 84 3.31 -15.97 5.39
N PHE A 85 2.50 -16.18 4.36
CA PHE A 85 1.07 -16.44 4.47
C PHE A 85 0.60 -17.36 3.35
N ASP A 86 -0.44 -18.14 3.66
CA ASP A 86 -1.11 -19.09 2.77
C ASP A 86 -2.57 -18.65 2.62
N ASP A 87 -2.94 -18.22 1.41
CA ASP A 87 -4.28 -17.74 1.09
C ASP A 87 -5.33 -18.85 1.22
N ASP A 88 -4.98 -20.10 0.89
CA ASP A 88 -5.93 -21.22 0.88
C ASP A 88 -6.34 -21.66 2.29
N ARG A 89 -5.49 -21.39 3.28
CA ARG A 89 -5.76 -21.67 4.70
C ARG A 89 -6.44 -20.51 5.42
N CYS A 90 -6.44 -19.32 4.82
CA CYS A 90 -6.94 -18.11 5.46
C CYS A 90 -8.47 -18.04 5.40
N ILE A 91 -9.10 -17.85 6.55
CA ILE A 91 -10.56 -17.68 6.68
C ILE A 91 -11.02 -16.22 6.76
N GLY A 92 -10.12 -15.25 6.58
CA GLY A 92 -10.46 -13.82 6.57
C GLY A 92 -10.91 -13.26 7.93
N CYS A 93 -10.59 -13.88 9.06
CA CYS A 93 -11.05 -13.48 10.39
C CYS A 93 -10.49 -12.14 10.90
N ARG A 94 -9.46 -11.58 10.27
CA ARG A 94 -8.81 -10.30 10.58
C ARG A 94 -8.10 -10.20 11.93
N SER A 95 -8.01 -11.27 12.72
CA SER A 95 -7.32 -11.25 14.03
C SER A 95 -5.85 -10.84 13.90
N CYS A 96 -5.17 -11.26 12.84
CA CYS A 96 -3.79 -10.90 12.55
C CYS A 96 -3.57 -9.39 12.32
N MET A 97 -4.56 -8.70 11.77
CA MET A 97 -4.50 -7.25 11.58
C MET A 97 -4.54 -6.50 12.91
N GLN A 98 -5.32 -7.00 13.89
CA GLN A 98 -5.40 -6.42 15.23
C GLN A 98 -4.14 -6.71 16.05
N ALA A 99 -3.52 -7.86 15.83
CA ALA A 99 -2.32 -8.25 16.55
C ALA A 99 -1.05 -7.54 16.04
N CYS A 100 -1.04 -7.08 14.80
CA CYS A 100 0.14 -6.46 14.19
C CYS A 100 0.34 -5.02 14.70
N PRO A 101 1.45 -4.72 15.42
CA PRO A 101 1.68 -3.37 15.92
C PRO A 101 2.07 -2.38 14.81
N TYR A 102 2.39 -2.86 13.60
CA TYR A 102 2.88 -2.06 12.49
C TYR A 102 1.83 -1.77 11.43
N ASP A 103 0.62 -2.28 11.58
CA ASP A 103 -0.47 -2.16 10.59
C ASP A 103 -0.05 -2.63 9.19
N ALA A 104 0.67 -3.76 9.13
CA ALA A 104 1.31 -4.25 7.91
C ALA A 104 0.48 -5.28 7.13
N LEU A 105 -0.71 -5.65 7.63
CA LEU A 105 -1.62 -6.59 6.98
C LEU A 105 -2.86 -5.87 6.43
N TYR A 106 -3.39 -6.41 5.36
CA TYR A 106 -4.67 -5.97 4.79
C TYR A 106 -5.50 -7.18 4.38
N ILE A 107 -6.79 -6.99 4.14
CA ILE A 107 -7.61 -8.00 3.48
C ILE A 107 -7.60 -7.74 1.98
N ASP A 108 -7.21 -8.73 1.21
CA ASP A 108 -7.27 -8.66 -0.25
C ASP A 108 -8.74 -8.56 -0.68
N PRO A 109 -9.13 -7.46 -1.34
CA PRO A 109 -10.53 -7.25 -1.71
C PRO A 109 -11.05 -8.26 -2.75
N ASN A 110 -10.16 -8.90 -3.50
CA ASN A 110 -10.52 -9.88 -4.51
C ASN A 110 -10.67 -11.29 -3.92
N LYS A 111 -9.81 -11.63 -2.94
CA LYS A 111 -9.75 -12.97 -2.34
C LYS A 111 -10.48 -13.07 -1.01
N GLY A 112 -10.66 -11.95 -0.30
CA GLY A 112 -11.21 -11.93 1.06
C GLY A 112 -10.25 -12.47 2.14
N THR A 113 -9.01 -12.75 1.80
CA THR A 113 -7.97 -13.30 2.67
C THR A 113 -6.98 -12.23 3.15
N ALA A 114 -6.33 -12.47 4.28
CA ALA A 114 -5.28 -11.56 4.77
C ALA A 114 -4.03 -11.68 3.91
N ALA A 115 -3.46 -10.55 3.54
CA ALA A 115 -2.22 -10.48 2.80
C ALA A 115 -1.27 -9.41 3.38
N LYS A 116 0.01 -9.53 3.10
CA LYS A 116 1.07 -8.61 3.55
C LYS A 116 2.33 -8.74 2.70
N CYS A 117 3.37 -7.99 3.01
CA CYS A 117 4.69 -8.24 2.45
C CYS A 117 5.17 -9.64 2.88
N ASN A 118 5.61 -10.46 1.92
CA ASN A 118 6.19 -11.79 2.12
C ASN A 118 7.67 -11.82 1.71
N TYR A 119 8.37 -10.68 1.78
CA TYR A 119 9.77 -10.54 1.42
C TYR A 119 10.09 -10.88 -0.05
N CYS A 120 9.09 -10.98 -0.92
CA CYS A 120 9.21 -11.56 -2.26
C CYS A 120 9.84 -12.98 -2.22
N ALA A 121 9.34 -13.87 -1.36
CA ALA A 121 9.90 -15.20 -1.13
C ALA A 121 10.20 -15.97 -2.43
N HIS A 122 9.30 -15.89 -3.42
CA HIS A 122 9.47 -16.49 -4.75
C HIS A 122 10.73 -15.97 -5.48
N ARG A 123 11.17 -14.73 -5.22
CA ARG A 123 12.41 -14.19 -5.81
C ARG A 123 13.63 -14.65 -5.03
N ILE A 124 13.54 -14.63 -3.68
CA ILE A 124 14.61 -15.06 -2.80
C ILE A 124 14.98 -16.53 -3.05
N GLU A 125 14.00 -17.40 -3.26
CA GLU A 125 14.21 -18.82 -3.61
C GLU A 125 15.02 -19.02 -4.90
N HIS A 126 15.03 -18.01 -5.77
CA HIS A 126 15.84 -17.99 -6.98
C HIS A 126 17.07 -17.07 -6.89
N SER A 127 17.47 -16.70 -5.68
CA SER A 127 18.63 -15.82 -5.41
C SER A 127 18.50 -14.42 -6.02
N TYR A 128 17.27 -13.93 -6.22
CA TYR A 128 17.00 -12.55 -6.62
C TYR A 128 16.64 -11.69 -5.40
N GLU A 129 17.01 -10.43 -5.44
CA GLU A 129 16.58 -9.47 -4.43
C GLU A 129 15.07 -9.14 -4.56
N PRO A 130 14.43 -8.69 -3.44
CA PRO A 130 13.06 -8.22 -3.48
C PRO A 130 12.85 -7.09 -4.49
N ALA A 131 11.71 -7.06 -5.19
CA ALA A 131 11.41 -6.08 -6.22
C ALA A 131 11.56 -4.62 -5.74
N CYS A 132 11.16 -4.34 -4.49
CA CYS A 132 11.28 -3.00 -3.90
C CYS A 132 12.73 -2.56 -3.63
N VAL A 133 13.67 -3.49 -3.51
CA VAL A 133 15.10 -3.20 -3.36
C VAL A 133 15.70 -2.83 -4.70
N ILE A 134 15.47 -3.67 -5.73
CA ILE A 134 16.05 -3.47 -7.07
C ILE A 134 15.61 -2.14 -7.69
N VAL A 135 14.36 -1.72 -7.48
CA VAL A 135 13.84 -0.49 -8.10
C VAL A 135 14.17 0.77 -7.31
N CYS A 136 14.81 0.68 -6.15
CA CYS A 136 15.12 1.84 -5.33
C CYS A 136 16.25 2.67 -5.98
N PRO A 137 15.99 3.86 -6.55
CA PRO A 137 16.97 4.58 -7.36
C PRO A 137 18.14 5.14 -6.52
N THR A 138 17.93 5.26 -5.22
CA THR A 138 18.91 5.79 -4.28
C THR A 138 19.54 4.71 -3.39
N GLU A 139 19.17 3.44 -3.59
CA GLU A 139 19.56 2.31 -2.72
C GLU A 139 19.27 2.58 -1.23
N ALA A 140 18.14 3.24 -0.96
CA ALA A 140 17.69 3.50 0.40
C ALA A 140 17.16 2.24 1.10
N ILE A 141 16.70 1.24 0.34
CA ILE A 141 16.17 -0.02 0.85
C ILE A 141 17.19 -1.11 0.56
N ILE A 142 17.70 -1.74 1.60
CA ILE A 142 18.68 -2.82 1.53
C ILE A 142 18.07 -4.07 2.16
N SER A 143 18.26 -5.21 1.52
CA SER A 143 17.83 -6.52 2.02
C SER A 143 19.01 -7.47 2.16
N GLY A 144 18.87 -8.50 2.98
CA GLY A 144 19.89 -9.53 3.10
C GLY A 144 19.73 -10.38 4.37
N ASP A 145 20.70 -11.24 4.58
CA ASP A 145 20.80 -12.09 5.77
C ASP A 145 21.45 -11.32 6.91
N LEU A 146 20.77 -11.20 8.03
CA LEU A 146 21.25 -10.55 9.25
C LEU A 146 22.28 -11.39 9.99
N GLU A 147 22.27 -12.70 9.82
CA GLU A 147 23.19 -13.64 10.48
C GLU A 147 24.53 -13.81 9.74
N ASP A 148 24.59 -13.41 8.46
CA ASP A 148 25.85 -13.39 7.73
C ASP A 148 26.63 -12.09 8.02
N PRO A 149 27.76 -12.14 8.78
CA PRO A 149 28.52 -10.95 9.11
C PRO A 149 29.14 -10.24 7.89
N ASN A 150 29.23 -10.94 6.73
CA ASN A 150 29.73 -10.38 5.50
C ASN A 150 28.63 -9.77 4.63
N SER A 151 27.38 -9.93 5.01
CA SER A 151 26.26 -9.33 4.28
C SER A 151 26.27 -7.80 4.40
N LYS A 152 25.84 -7.12 3.33
CA LYS A 152 25.71 -5.65 3.33
C LYS A 152 24.81 -5.16 4.47
N ILE A 153 23.74 -5.91 4.76
CA ILE A 153 22.78 -5.53 5.81
C ILE A 153 23.36 -5.67 7.21
N ALA A 154 24.05 -6.77 7.53
CA ALA A 154 24.67 -6.98 8.83
C ALA A 154 25.76 -5.93 9.09
N MET A 155 26.58 -5.63 8.07
CA MET A 155 27.59 -4.56 8.17
C MET A 155 26.96 -3.19 8.43
N LEU A 156 25.83 -2.86 7.79
CA LEU A 156 25.14 -1.59 8.01
C LEU A 156 24.54 -1.49 9.42
N VAL A 157 23.91 -2.56 9.91
CA VAL A 157 23.37 -2.62 11.28
C VAL A 157 24.48 -2.50 12.32
N ALA A 158 25.65 -3.12 12.08
CA ALA A 158 26.77 -3.05 13.00
C ALA A 158 27.51 -1.69 12.99
N SER A 159 27.51 -0.98 11.86
CA SER A 159 28.30 0.25 11.67
C SER A 159 27.54 1.56 11.87
N HIS A 160 26.21 1.51 11.93
CA HIS A 160 25.36 2.68 12.09
C HIS A 160 24.50 2.56 13.35
N ASP A 161 24.11 3.70 13.88
CA ASP A 161 23.06 3.76 14.90
C ASP A 161 21.73 3.50 14.21
N THR A 162 21.16 2.31 14.47
CA THR A 162 19.91 1.84 13.86
C THR A 162 18.81 1.78 14.89
N THR A 163 17.62 2.16 14.46
CA THR A 163 16.42 2.10 15.28
C THR A 163 15.41 1.16 14.65
N VAL A 164 14.46 0.70 15.47
CA VAL A 164 13.32 -0.12 15.02
C VAL A 164 12.02 0.53 15.43
N ARG A 165 10.93 0.23 14.71
CA ARG A 165 9.61 0.74 15.06
C ARG A 165 9.02 -0.07 16.23
N LYS A 166 8.40 0.63 17.19
CA LYS A 166 7.63 0.07 18.31
C LYS A 166 8.36 -1.07 19.04
N PRO A 167 9.57 -0.82 19.55
CA PRO A 167 10.34 -1.84 20.28
C PRO A 167 9.59 -2.34 21.52
N GLU A 168 8.73 -1.49 22.11
CA GLU A 168 7.90 -1.80 23.25
C GLU A 168 6.86 -2.91 22.99
N SER A 169 6.59 -3.23 21.72
CA SER A 169 5.63 -4.28 21.36
C SER A 169 6.11 -5.70 21.65
N GLY A 170 7.43 -5.88 21.86
CA GLY A 170 8.05 -7.20 22.06
C GLY A 170 8.03 -8.12 20.83
N ALA A 171 7.71 -7.57 19.63
CA ALA A 171 7.61 -8.37 18.40
C ALA A 171 8.95 -8.66 17.73
N THR A 172 10.04 -8.07 18.20
CA THR A 172 11.41 -8.24 17.67
C THR A 172 11.47 -8.06 16.14
N PRO A 173 11.34 -6.80 15.64
CA PRO A 173 11.26 -6.55 14.20
C PRO A 173 12.61 -6.69 13.49
N ASN A 174 12.63 -7.26 12.27
CA ASN A 174 13.78 -7.38 11.39
C ASN A 174 13.83 -6.27 10.30
N VAL A 175 13.26 -5.12 10.58
CA VAL A 175 13.39 -3.90 9.75
C VAL A 175 14.03 -2.81 10.58
N PHE A 176 15.21 -2.38 10.15
CA PHE A 176 16.04 -1.40 10.81
C PHE A 176 16.04 -0.08 10.03
N TYR A 177 16.08 1.02 10.73
CA TYR A 177 16.10 2.36 10.14
C TYR A 177 17.38 3.08 10.54
N ILE A 178 18.08 3.67 9.58
CA ILE A 178 19.25 4.51 9.78
C ILE A 178 18.80 5.96 9.72
N GLU A 179 19.23 6.76 10.72
CA GLU A 179 18.95 8.19 10.83
C GLU A 179 17.44 8.51 10.67
N THR A 180 16.72 8.25 11.73
CA THR A 180 15.26 8.44 11.75
C THR A 180 14.86 9.27 12.97
N SER A 181 13.84 10.10 12.80
CA SER A 181 13.21 10.82 13.89
C SER A 181 12.09 9.98 14.54
N GLU A 182 11.68 10.35 15.73
CA GLU A 182 10.58 9.68 16.45
C GLU A 182 9.29 9.69 15.62
N GLU A 183 8.99 10.80 14.95
CA GLU A 183 7.81 10.96 14.11
C GLU A 183 7.87 10.09 12.83
N MET A 184 9.06 9.76 12.34
CA MET A 184 9.21 8.81 11.24
C MET A 184 8.95 7.38 11.70
N LEU A 185 9.33 7.04 12.92
CA LEU A 185 9.09 5.71 13.50
C LEU A 185 7.61 5.51 13.82
N ASP A 186 6.95 6.54 14.35
CA ASP A 186 5.51 6.55 14.58
C ASP A 186 4.86 7.82 13.99
N PRO A 187 4.55 7.79 12.68
CA PRO A 187 3.90 8.93 12.01
C PRO A 187 2.53 9.30 12.56
N SER A 188 1.92 8.45 13.38
CA SER A 188 0.66 8.76 14.07
C SER A 188 0.84 9.67 15.27
N ALA A 189 2.05 9.79 15.80
CA ALA A 189 2.40 10.70 16.89
C ALA A 189 2.59 12.15 16.44
N THR A 190 2.68 12.42 15.13
CA THR A 190 2.79 13.78 14.59
C THR A 190 1.49 14.55 14.78
N GLU A 191 1.59 15.80 15.22
CA GLU A 191 0.43 16.68 15.23
C GLU A 191 -0.13 16.88 13.83
N PHE A 192 -1.43 16.74 13.71
CA PHE A 192 -2.12 16.92 12.46
C PHE A 192 -2.28 18.42 12.17
N THR A 193 -1.57 18.91 11.16
CA THR A 193 -1.65 20.32 10.75
C THR A 193 -2.66 20.58 9.62
N GLY A 194 -3.43 19.58 9.23
CA GLY A 194 -4.47 19.69 8.19
C GLY A 194 -3.94 19.65 6.76
N GLY A 195 -4.63 18.97 5.87
CA GLY A 195 -4.42 19.04 4.42
C GLY A 195 -3.42 18.11 3.79
N GLY A 196 -2.85 17.16 4.51
CA GLY A 196 -2.06 16.08 3.91
C GLY A 196 -2.94 14.98 3.31
N MET A 197 -2.62 14.51 2.12
CA MET A 197 -3.36 13.44 1.41
C MET A 197 -3.56 12.16 2.25
N TRP A 198 -2.77 12.01 3.31
CA TRP A 198 -2.72 10.80 4.15
C TRP A 198 -3.13 11.04 5.61
N THR A 199 -3.42 12.26 6.02
CA THR A 199 -3.51 12.65 7.44
C THR A 199 -4.90 13.10 7.90
N GLU A 200 -5.90 13.15 7.05
CA GLU A 200 -7.25 13.49 7.50
C GLU A 200 -7.89 12.35 8.28
N GLN A 201 -7.67 12.34 9.58
CA GLN A 201 -8.36 11.45 10.52
C GLN A 201 -9.30 12.25 11.40
N GLU A 202 -10.50 12.54 10.92
CA GLU A 202 -11.51 13.15 11.76
C GLU A 202 -12.14 12.20 12.78
N PHE A 203 -12.00 10.88 12.61
CA PHE A 203 -12.75 9.89 13.42
C PHE A 203 -11.99 8.61 13.78
N GLY A 204 -10.67 8.62 13.86
CA GLY A 204 -9.90 7.45 14.32
C GLY A 204 -9.98 6.21 13.42
N VAL A 205 -10.53 6.35 12.22
CA VAL A 205 -10.52 5.29 11.21
C VAL A 205 -9.15 5.31 10.54
N GLY A 206 -8.46 4.20 10.55
CA GLY A 206 -7.12 4.09 9.96
C GLY A 206 -7.10 4.61 8.51
N HIS A 207 -6.01 5.26 8.13
CA HIS A 207 -5.79 5.87 6.82
C HIS A 207 -6.25 5.03 5.63
N PHE A 208 -6.09 3.72 5.72
CA PHE A 208 -6.44 2.80 4.65
C PHE A 208 -7.94 2.66 4.43
N ALA A 209 -8.76 2.69 5.48
CA ALA A 209 -10.21 2.61 5.34
C ALA A 209 -10.74 3.85 4.63
N LYS A 210 -10.31 5.05 5.05
CA LYS A 210 -10.72 6.31 4.41
C LYS A 210 -10.19 6.43 2.98
N TYR A 211 -8.95 6.01 2.73
CA TYR A 211 -8.39 5.96 1.38
C TYR A 211 -9.14 4.98 0.47
N ALA A 212 -9.48 3.80 0.97
CA ALA A 212 -10.25 2.83 0.23
C ALA A 212 -11.66 3.36 -0.09
N GLU A 213 -12.31 4.05 0.86
CA GLU A 213 -13.59 4.73 0.64
C GLU A 213 -13.49 5.86 -0.38
N THR A 214 -12.44 6.69 -0.30
CA THR A 214 -12.19 7.77 -1.27
C THR A 214 -11.94 7.20 -2.66
N ARG A 215 -11.13 6.13 -2.78
CA ARG A 215 -10.88 5.49 -4.07
C ARG A 215 -12.11 4.78 -4.63
N ALA A 216 -12.97 4.21 -3.79
CA ALA A 216 -14.25 3.66 -4.22
C ALA A 216 -15.17 4.77 -4.75
N ALA A 217 -15.21 5.93 -4.10
CA ALA A 217 -15.96 7.08 -4.55
C ALA A 217 -15.39 7.67 -5.87
N GLU A 218 -14.06 7.72 -6.02
CA GLU A 218 -13.39 8.11 -7.27
C GLU A 218 -13.69 7.12 -8.41
N ALA A 219 -13.67 5.83 -8.14
CA ALA A 219 -14.02 4.80 -9.12
C ALA A 219 -15.47 4.93 -9.61
N ASP A 220 -16.40 5.23 -8.70
CA ASP A 220 -17.79 5.53 -9.06
C ASP A 220 -17.87 6.81 -9.92
N THR A 221 -17.09 7.83 -9.59
CA THR A 221 -17.01 9.09 -10.35
C THR A 221 -16.43 8.84 -11.75
N HIS A 222 -15.39 8.01 -11.84
CA HIS A 222 -14.80 7.61 -13.12
C HIS A 222 -15.79 6.86 -14.01
N SER A 223 -16.53 5.93 -13.44
CA SER A 223 -17.61 5.21 -14.14
C SER A 223 -18.69 6.17 -14.68
N MET A 224 -19.06 7.20 -13.89
CA MET A 224 -19.97 8.26 -14.33
C MET A 224 -19.43 9.07 -15.51
N ILE A 225 -18.14 9.44 -15.47
CA ILE A 225 -17.49 10.20 -16.54
C ILE A 225 -17.48 9.40 -17.84
N VAL A 226 -17.14 8.11 -17.76
CA VAL A 226 -17.14 7.19 -18.91
C VAL A 226 -18.55 7.10 -19.52
N GLN A 227 -19.59 6.99 -18.69
CA GLN A 227 -20.96 6.93 -19.18
C GLN A 227 -21.42 8.22 -19.87
N LEU A 228 -21.10 9.40 -19.29
CA LEU A 228 -21.40 10.68 -19.91
C LEU A 228 -20.67 10.89 -21.25
N ALA A 229 -19.44 10.38 -21.35
CA ALA A 229 -18.67 10.41 -22.59
C ALA A 229 -19.26 9.52 -23.68
N LEU A 230 -19.73 8.32 -23.30
CA LEU A 230 -20.41 7.40 -24.22
C LEU A 230 -21.70 7.99 -24.74
N GLU A 231 -22.50 8.69 -23.89
CA GLU A 231 -23.70 9.41 -24.31
C GLU A 231 -23.40 10.53 -25.32
N LYS A 232 -22.34 11.29 -25.04
CA LYS A 232 -21.91 12.39 -25.92
C LYS A 232 -21.51 11.85 -27.29
N LYS A 233 -20.79 10.73 -27.34
CA LYS A 233 -20.45 10.03 -28.57
C LYS A 233 -21.68 9.45 -29.26
N ALA A 234 -22.62 8.88 -28.51
CA ALA A 234 -23.88 8.34 -29.08
C ALA A 234 -24.71 9.42 -29.77
N LYS A 235 -24.74 10.64 -29.24
CA LYS A 235 -25.44 11.79 -29.87
C LYS A 235 -24.78 12.26 -31.17
N ALA A 236 -23.46 12.07 -31.31
CA ALA A 236 -22.69 12.49 -32.45
C ALA A 236 -22.49 11.40 -33.53
N ALA A 237 -22.83 10.15 -33.22
CA ALA A 237 -22.57 8.99 -34.07
C ALA A 237 -23.72 8.69 -35.04
N ALA A 238 -23.44 7.91 -36.09
CA ALA A 238 -24.43 7.42 -37.03
C ALA A 238 -25.48 6.50 -36.32
N PRO A 239 -26.71 6.39 -36.82
CA PRO A 239 -27.79 5.66 -36.14
C PRO A 239 -27.47 4.22 -35.75
N ARG A 240 -26.64 3.52 -36.55
CA ARG A 240 -26.21 2.15 -36.28
C ARG A 240 -25.26 2.06 -35.08
N ASP A 241 -24.35 3.02 -34.98
CA ASP A 241 -23.37 3.05 -33.90
C ASP A 241 -23.96 3.56 -32.59
N GLN A 242 -25.01 4.37 -32.65
CA GLN A 242 -25.77 4.84 -31.48
C GLN A 242 -26.38 3.67 -30.71
N ALA A 243 -26.87 2.63 -31.38
CA ALA A 243 -27.45 1.46 -30.73
C ALA A 243 -26.41 0.68 -29.93
N ILE A 244 -25.20 0.50 -30.47
CA ILE A 244 -24.07 -0.18 -29.81
C ILE A 244 -23.63 0.60 -28.58
N ILE A 245 -23.47 1.92 -28.71
CA ILE A 245 -23.01 2.78 -27.61
C ILE A 245 -24.05 2.80 -26.47
N ARG A 246 -25.34 2.81 -26.80
CA ARG A 246 -26.42 2.73 -25.79
C ARG A 246 -26.46 1.38 -25.08
N ASP A 247 -26.19 0.27 -25.76
CA ASP A 247 -26.13 -1.06 -25.16
C ASP A 247 -24.95 -1.17 -24.17
N VAL A 248 -23.78 -0.64 -24.55
CA VAL A 248 -22.59 -0.58 -23.67
C VAL A 248 -22.87 0.30 -22.45
N ALA A 249 -23.47 1.48 -22.64
CA ALA A 249 -23.80 2.40 -21.55
C ALA A 249 -24.82 1.77 -20.58
N ALA A 250 -25.83 1.04 -21.11
CA ALA A 250 -26.80 0.32 -20.29
C ALA A 250 -26.15 -0.80 -19.45
N LYS A 251 -25.21 -1.56 -20.03
CA LYS A 251 -24.47 -2.60 -19.31
C LYS A 251 -23.59 -2.02 -18.18
N LEU A 252 -22.94 -0.88 -18.42
CA LEU A 252 -22.14 -0.18 -17.40
C LEU A 252 -23.04 0.38 -16.28
N ALA A 253 -24.22 0.92 -16.60
CA ALA A 253 -25.17 1.43 -15.62
C ALA A 253 -25.71 0.35 -14.66
N VAL A 254 -25.80 -0.90 -15.11
CA VAL A 254 -26.20 -2.03 -14.25
C VAL A 254 -25.11 -2.38 -13.24
N GLN A 255 -23.84 -2.15 -13.57
CA GLN A 255 -22.71 -2.45 -12.69
C GLN A 255 -22.48 -1.38 -11.61
N SER A 256 -23.00 -0.16 -11.80
CA SER A 256 -22.89 0.92 -10.81
C SER A 256 -24.24 1.61 -10.57
N PRO A 257 -24.89 1.35 -9.44
CA PRO A 257 -26.19 1.97 -9.09
C PRO A 257 -26.13 3.50 -8.98
N LYS A 258 -24.97 4.07 -8.59
CA LYS A 258 -24.77 5.53 -8.51
C LYS A 258 -24.70 6.16 -9.90
N ALA A 259 -24.05 5.50 -10.83
CA ALA A 259 -23.99 5.95 -12.21
C ALA A 259 -25.38 6.03 -12.87
N LYS A 260 -26.29 5.10 -12.52
CA LYS A 260 -27.68 5.13 -12.97
C LYS A 260 -28.43 6.38 -12.50
N ARG A 261 -28.21 6.83 -11.25
CA ARG A 261 -28.87 8.04 -10.71
C ARG A 261 -28.45 9.32 -11.43
N VAL A 262 -27.20 9.40 -11.88
CA VAL A 262 -26.69 10.55 -12.64
C VAL A 262 -27.23 10.56 -14.06
N TYR A 263 -27.40 9.37 -14.65
CA TYR A 263 -28.00 9.18 -15.96
C TYR A 263 -29.47 9.65 -16.02
N ASP A 264 -30.22 9.39 -14.97
CA ASP A 264 -31.63 9.79 -14.85
C ASP A 264 -31.80 11.28 -14.52
N GLN A 265 -30.72 12.01 -14.19
CA GLN A 265 -30.75 13.46 -13.89
C GLN A 265 -29.70 14.24 -14.68
N PRO A 266 -29.87 14.43 -15.99
CA PRO A 266 -28.85 14.99 -16.87
C PRO A 266 -28.49 16.47 -16.63
N SER A 267 -29.16 17.14 -15.70
CA SER A 267 -29.00 18.60 -15.51
C SER A 267 -28.20 19.01 -14.28
N LYS A 268 -27.78 18.09 -13.43
CA LYS A 268 -27.08 18.42 -12.19
C LYS A 268 -25.81 17.57 -12.00
N GLY A 269 -24.69 18.10 -12.36
CA GLY A 269 -23.40 17.48 -12.07
C GLY A 269 -22.45 17.49 -13.25
N VAL A 270 -22.13 18.65 -13.68
CA VAL A 270 -21.11 18.80 -14.72
C VAL A 270 -19.75 18.77 -14.05
N LEU A 271 -19.08 17.64 -14.12
CA LEU A 271 -17.65 17.56 -13.91
C LEU A 271 -16.97 18.01 -15.21
N TRP A 272 -16.79 19.32 -15.34
CA TRP A 272 -16.02 19.90 -16.44
C TRP A 272 -14.54 19.83 -16.10
N GLY A 273 -13.74 19.17 -16.95
CA GLY A 273 -12.29 19.27 -16.91
C GLY A 273 -11.47 18.01 -17.12
N TYR A 274 -12.09 16.87 -17.42
CA TYR A 274 -11.32 15.67 -17.74
C TYR A 274 -11.41 15.34 -19.23
N GLU A 275 -10.26 15.33 -19.91
CA GLU A 275 -10.14 14.81 -21.27
C GLU A 275 -10.28 13.28 -21.22
N VAL A 276 -11.42 12.78 -21.70
CA VAL A 276 -11.73 11.34 -21.78
C VAL A 276 -10.98 10.67 -22.94
N SER A 277 -10.28 11.41 -23.76
CA SER A 277 -9.53 10.92 -24.94
C SER A 277 -8.41 9.93 -24.60
N ALA A 278 -7.96 9.86 -23.36
CA ALA A 278 -6.86 8.96 -22.93
C ALA A 278 -7.33 7.53 -22.55
N TYR A 279 -8.64 7.23 -22.59
CA TYR A 279 -9.19 5.98 -22.05
C TYR A 279 -10.09 5.20 -23.03
N ILE A 280 -10.01 5.51 -24.33
CA ILE A 280 -10.75 4.78 -25.35
C ILE A 280 -9.79 4.31 -26.45
#